data_7a038ce62f0b3eb04927f921c88a332a
#
_entry.id   7a038ce62f0b3eb04927f921c88a332a
#
_cell.length_a   1.000
_cell.length_b   1.000
_cell.length_c   1.000
_cell.angle_alpha   90.00
_cell.angle_beta   90.00
_cell.angle_gamma   90.00
#
_symmetry.space_group_name_H-M   'P 1'
#
loop_
_entity.id
_entity.type
_entity.pdbx_description
1 polymer ?
#
loop_
_entity_poly.entity_id
_entity_poly.type
_entity_poly.pdbx_seq_one_letter_code
_entity_poly.pdbx_strand_id
1 'polypeptide(L)'
;MKHTSSWALRRVLKSLGRYLPLLLASLLLAAASVAGTLYIPILVGDAIDQIVGPGQVNFAAVSTLAVRIAVLAGLTAILQWVMTAIHNRVCFCVTRDVRRQAFSHLQRLPLAYLDSHPSGDTLSRMIADVDQFADGLLMGFTQLFTGVLTIVGTLGFMLSISWKITLVVVLLTPLSLLVAKFIAGHTYSMFQLQSKARGEQTALINEQLSGQRVVQAFSHEDESLRQFDEINDRLTAATMRATFFSSMTNPSTRIIYNIIYACVGFTGALSAVAGAITVGGLSCFLSYANQYAKPFNEITGVVTELQNALACAARVFELIDEPAETPDALDAKKLEAVSGSVELQNVAFSYTPEQHLIENLNLSVKPGQRIAIVGPTGCGKTTLINLLMRFYDVKDGSISVDGSEIRSVTRESLRRQYGMVLQDTWLKTASVRENIRLAKPDATDAEVEAAARMAHADSFIRRLPEGYDTVLSDTGGALSAGQRQLLCIARVMLCLPPMLILDEATSSIDTRTEAHIQQAFDTMMQGRTSFVVAHRLSTIREADVILVMKDGHIIEQGRHEDLLAKNGFYANLYYSQFEG
;
A
#
# COMPACT_ATOMS: atom_id res chain seq x y z
N MET A 1 4.69 18.51 1.03
CA MET A 1 5.10 19.09 -0.28
C MET A 1 4.56 18.20 -1.39
N LYS A 2 3.74 18.74 -2.33
CA LYS A 2 3.31 17.96 -3.49
C LYS A 2 4.53 17.72 -4.39
N HIS A 3 5.12 16.55 -4.30
CA HIS A 3 6.24 16.15 -5.15
C HIS A 3 5.78 16.13 -6.61
N THR A 4 6.44 16.90 -7.47
CA THR A 4 6.15 17.00 -8.90
C THR A 4 6.46 15.68 -9.61
N SER A 5 5.72 15.35 -10.67
CA SER A 5 5.96 14.15 -11.51
C SER A 5 7.42 14.01 -11.97
N SER A 6 8.15 15.13 -12.10
CA SER A 6 9.58 15.14 -12.44
C SER A 6 10.48 14.55 -11.33
N TRP A 7 10.13 14.74 -10.06
CA TRP A 7 10.85 14.13 -8.94
C TRP A 7 10.65 12.62 -8.91
N ALA A 8 9.41 12.14 -9.06
CA ALA A 8 9.11 10.72 -9.14
C ALA A 8 9.86 10.06 -10.30
N LEU A 9 9.87 10.70 -11.48
CA LEU A 9 10.60 10.21 -12.64
C LEU A 9 12.11 10.05 -12.36
N ARG A 10 12.74 11.06 -11.73
CA ARG A 10 14.17 10.97 -11.36
C ARG A 10 14.44 9.81 -10.39
N ARG A 11 13.52 9.60 -9.45
CA ARG A 11 13.64 8.51 -8.45
C ARG A 11 13.50 7.14 -9.13
N VAL A 12 12.53 6.98 -10.03
CA VAL A 12 12.35 5.79 -10.86
C VAL A 12 13.59 5.52 -11.70
N LEU A 13 14.11 6.54 -12.41
CA LEU A 13 15.34 6.40 -13.22
C LEU A 13 16.56 5.98 -12.37
N LYS A 14 16.66 6.50 -11.14
CA LYS A 14 17.71 6.08 -10.21
C LYS A 14 17.57 4.60 -9.82
N SER A 15 16.34 4.15 -9.55
CA SER A 15 16.05 2.73 -9.24
C SER A 15 16.36 1.81 -10.41
N LEU A 16 16.18 2.29 -11.66
CA LEU A 16 16.51 1.59 -12.89
C LEU A 16 18.02 1.54 -13.18
N GLY A 17 18.82 2.43 -12.59
CA GLY A 17 20.26 2.54 -12.85
C GLY A 17 21.02 1.23 -12.69
N ARG A 18 20.65 0.40 -11.71
CA ARG A 18 21.23 -0.94 -11.51
C ARG A 18 20.97 -1.90 -12.67
N TYR A 19 19.88 -1.70 -13.41
CA TYR A 19 19.44 -2.56 -14.51
C TYR A 19 19.77 -1.97 -15.88
N LEU A 20 20.51 -0.85 -15.93
CA LEU A 20 20.86 -0.15 -17.16
C LEU A 20 21.50 -1.05 -18.24
N PRO A 21 22.42 -2.00 -17.92
CA PRO A 21 22.98 -2.89 -18.94
C PRO A 21 21.90 -3.77 -19.61
N LEU A 22 20.94 -4.26 -18.84
CA LEU A 22 19.82 -5.07 -19.36
C LEU A 22 18.88 -4.22 -20.22
N LEU A 23 18.63 -2.96 -19.82
CA LEU A 23 17.82 -2.03 -20.61
C LEU A 23 18.49 -1.66 -21.93
N LEU A 24 19.81 -1.42 -21.94
CA LEU A 24 20.55 -1.18 -23.17
C LEU A 24 20.54 -2.42 -24.08
N ALA A 25 20.74 -3.62 -23.53
CA ALA A 25 20.62 -4.85 -24.29
C ALA A 25 19.23 -5.02 -24.90
N SER A 26 18.17 -4.74 -24.12
CA SER A 26 16.79 -4.81 -24.63
C SER A 26 16.50 -3.78 -25.72
N LEU A 27 17.09 -2.59 -25.66
CA LEU A 27 16.95 -1.55 -26.68
C LEU A 27 17.63 -1.99 -28.00
N LEU A 28 18.81 -2.64 -27.94
CA LEU A 28 19.47 -3.20 -29.10
C LEU A 28 18.67 -4.35 -29.73
N LEU A 29 18.09 -5.23 -28.87
CA LEU A 29 17.22 -6.31 -29.34
C LEU A 29 15.94 -5.76 -29.97
N ALA A 30 15.34 -4.67 -29.40
CA ALA A 30 14.21 -3.99 -29.97
C ALA A 30 14.54 -3.43 -31.36
N ALA A 31 15.67 -2.74 -31.51
CA ALA A 31 16.10 -2.19 -32.79
C ALA A 31 16.33 -3.29 -33.85
N ALA A 32 16.97 -4.40 -33.47
CA ALA A 32 17.17 -5.54 -34.34
C ALA A 32 15.85 -6.22 -34.75
N SER A 33 14.94 -6.40 -33.78
CA SER A 33 13.61 -6.97 -34.02
C SER A 33 12.75 -6.09 -34.94
N VAL A 34 12.74 -4.78 -34.69
CA VAL A 34 12.03 -3.81 -35.55
C VAL A 34 12.62 -3.79 -36.98
N ALA A 35 13.94 -3.73 -37.10
CA ALA A 35 14.59 -3.77 -38.42
C ALA A 35 14.24 -5.05 -39.18
N GLY A 36 14.28 -6.20 -38.51
CA GLY A 36 13.88 -7.48 -39.13
C GLY A 36 12.41 -7.50 -39.55
N THR A 37 11.53 -7.01 -38.68
CA THR A 37 10.07 -6.90 -38.98
C THR A 37 9.80 -5.98 -40.15
N LEU A 38 10.51 -4.86 -40.26
CA LEU A 38 10.38 -3.89 -41.34
C LEU A 38 11.04 -4.37 -42.66
N TYR A 39 11.94 -5.32 -42.60
CA TYR A 39 12.56 -5.91 -43.82
C TYR A 39 11.65 -6.97 -44.47
N ILE A 40 10.74 -7.58 -43.73
CA ILE A 40 9.79 -8.60 -44.27
C ILE A 40 8.93 -8.04 -45.42
N PRO A 41 8.30 -6.85 -45.35
CA PRO A 41 7.54 -6.29 -46.47
C PRO A 41 8.37 -6.11 -47.75
N ILE A 42 9.67 -5.83 -47.67
CA ILE A 42 10.57 -5.72 -48.85
C ILE A 42 10.68 -7.09 -49.51
N LEU A 43 10.96 -8.15 -48.73
CA LEU A 43 11.05 -9.51 -49.28
C LEU A 43 9.72 -9.97 -49.89
N VAL A 44 8.59 -9.56 -49.31
CA VAL A 44 7.24 -9.83 -49.87
C VAL A 44 7.06 -9.06 -51.18
N GLY A 45 7.48 -7.80 -51.26
CA GLY A 45 7.49 -7.02 -52.49
C GLY A 45 8.33 -7.66 -53.60
N ASP A 46 9.56 -8.06 -53.26
CA ASP A 46 10.45 -8.79 -54.17
C ASP A 46 9.82 -10.08 -54.68
N ALA A 47 9.10 -10.82 -53.83
CA ALA A 47 8.38 -12.03 -54.22
C ALA A 47 7.22 -11.72 -55.18
N ILE A 48 6.48 -10.63 -54.97
CA ILE A 48 5.40 -10.18 -55.88
C ILE A 48 6.00 -9.82 -57.23
N ASP A 49 7.16 -9.17 -57.29
CA ASP A 49 7.80 -8.78 -58.54
C ASP A 49 8.36 -9.97 -59.34
N GLN A 50 8.46 -11.18 -58.73
CA GLN A 50 8.74 -12.43 -59.45
C GLN A 50 7.52 -13.06 -60.11
N ILE A 51 6.32 -12.47 -59.96
CA ILE A 51 5.05 -12.93 -60.54
C ILE A 51 4.73 -11.99 -61.70
N VAL A 52 5.28 -12.25 -62.88
CA VAL A 52 5.18 -11.34 -64.04
C VAL A 52 3.82 -11.45 -64.75
N GLY A 53 3.12 -12.60 -64.66
CA GLY A 53 1.81 -12.81 -65.29
C GLY A 53 1.40 -14.30 -65.28
N PRO A 54 0.18 -14.60 -65.79
CA PRO A 54 -0.30 -15.97 -65.86
C PRO A 54 0.70 -16.89 -66.59
N GLY A 55 1.18 -17.92 -65.93
CA GLY A 55 2.14 -18.89 -66.49
C GLY A 55 3.59 -18.44 -66.51
N GLN A 56 3.92 -17.23 -66.04
CA GLN A 56 5.27 -16.67 -65.98
C GLN A 56 5.73 -16.43 -64.54
N VAL A 57 5.58 -17.40 -63.67
CA VAL A 57 5.97 -17.31 -62.26
C VAL A 57 7.31 -18.03 -62.06
N ASN A 58 8.28 -17.33 -61.49
CA ASN A 58 9.55 -17.94 -61.11
C ASN A 58 9.42 -18.60 -59.72
N PHE A 59 8.92 -19.84 -59.70
CA PHE A 59 8.68 -20.60 -58.45
C PHE A 59 9.96 -20.84 -57.64
N ALA A 60 11.13 -20.98 -58.31
CA ALA A 60 12.39 -21.16 -57.61
C ALA A 60 12.81 -19.92 -56.82
N ALA A 61 12.61 -18.72 -57.41
CA ALA A 61 12.89 -17.46 -56.72
C ALA A 61 11.88 -17.20 -55.60
N VAL A 62 10.58 -17.42 -55.85
CA VAL A 62 9.52 -17.25 -54.87
C VAL A 62 9.72 -18.19 -53.67
N SER A 63 10.03 -19.48 -53.90
CA SER A 63 10.31 -20.42 -52.80
C SER A 63 11.51 -20.04 -51.96
N THR A 64 12.59 -19.54 -52.58
CA THR A 64 13.76 -19.05 -51.86
C THR A 64 13.43 -17.83 -51.00
N LEU A 65 12.63 -16.87 -51.50
CA LEU A 65 12.18 -15.71 -50.76
C LEU A 65 11.24 -16.11 -49.61
N ALA A 66 10.32 -17.07 -49.84
CA ALA A 66 9.47 -17.60 -48.80
C ALA A 66 10.25 -18.22 -47.63
N VAL A 67 11.31 -19.00 -47.92
CA VAL A 67 12.19 -19.53 -46.86
C VAL A 67 12.92 -18.41 -46.11
N ARG A 68 13.45 -17.39 -46.84
CA ARG A 68 14.08 -16.22 -46.18
C ARG A 68 13.11 -15.48 -45.27
N ILE A 69 11.86 -15.26 -45.71
CA ILE A 69 10.82 -14.64 -44.90
C ILE A 69 10.56 -15.49 -43.65
N ALA A 70 10.40 -16.80 -43.79
CA ALA A 70 10.15 -17.69 -42.66
C ALA A 70 11.28 -17.67 -41.62
N VAL A 71 12.55 -17.72 -42.09
CA VAL A 71 13.73 -17.67 -41.22
C VAL A 71 13.78 -16.30 -40.50
N LEU A 72 13.59 -15.21 -41.24
CA LEU A 72 13.63 -13.87 -40.68
C LEU A 72 12.49 -13.66 -39.65
N ALA A 73 11.27 -14.12 -39.97
CA ALA A 73 10.12 -14.06 -39.04
C ALA A 73 10.41 -14.88 -37.76
N GLY A 74 10.97 -16.07 -37.89
CA GLY A 74 11.38 -16.88 -36.73
C GLY A 74 12.45 -16.18 -35.88
N LEU A 75 13.48 -15.59 -36.52
CA LEU A 75 14.49 -14.83 -35.80
C LEU A 75 13.93 -13.62 -35.08
N THR A 76 13.10 -12.82 -35.76
CA THR A 76 12.45 -11.63 -35.11
C THR A 76 11.56 -12.02 -33.97
N ALA A 77 10.82 -13.13 -34.06
CA ALA A 77 10.00 -13.66 -32.98
C ALA A 77 10.86 -14.04 -31.76
N ILE A 78 11.99 -14.69 -31.96
CA ILE A 78 12.93 -15.06 -30.90
C ILE A 78 13.50 -13.77 -30.22
N LEU A 79 13.95 -12.80 -31.03
CA LEU A 79 14.46 -11.53 -30.51
C LEU A 79 13.43 -10.80 -29.68
N GLN A 80 12.18 -10.77 -30.15
CA GLN A 80 11.08 -10.13 -29.42
C GLN A 80 10.73 -10.87 -28.13
N TRP A 81 10.78 -12.20 -28.14
CA TRP A 81 10.56 -13.01 -26.94
C TRP A 81 11.65 -12.75 -25.88
N VAL A 82 12.93 -12.76 -26.28
CA VAL A 82 14.06 -12.46 -25.38
C VAL A 82 13.95 -11.03 -24.82
N MET A 83 13.63 -10.04 -25.66
CA MET A 83 13.43 -8.67 -25.26
C MET A 83 12.32 -8.57 -24.19
N THR A 84 11.16 -9.18 -24.43
CA THR A 84 10.03 -9.19 -23.50
C THR A 84 10.39 -9.87 -22.17
N ALA A 85 11.16 -10.98 -22.23
CA ALA A 85 11.64 -11.65 -21.04
C ALA A 85 12.57 -10.75 -20.19
N ILE A 86 13.44 -9.97 -20.85
CA ILE A 86 14.30 -8.99 -20.17
C ILE A 86 13.46 -7.88 -19.53
N HIS A 87 12.48 -7.30 -20.26
CA HIS A 87 11.60 -6.25 -19.73
C HIS A 87 10.85 -6.74 -18.50
N ASN A 88 10.23 -7.94 -18.58
CA ASN A 88 9.54 -8.55 -17.45
C ASN A 88 10.47 -8.72 -16.25
N ARG A 89 11.67 -9.27 -16.47
CA ARG A 89 12.65 -9.48 -15.40
C ARG A 89 13.05 -8.17 -14.73
N VAL A 90 13.35 -7.14 -15.52
CA VAL A 90 13.72 -5.81 -14.98
C VAL A 90 12.57 -5.22 -14.20
N CYS A 91 11.36 -5.22 -14.77
CA CYS A 91 10.17 -4.66 -14.13
C CYS A 91 9.89 -5.33 -12.78
N PHE A 92 9.80 -6.67 -12.75
CA PHE A 92 9.53 -7.39 -11.50
C PHE A 92 10.65 -7.27 -10.46
N CYS A 93 11.92 -7.18 -10.88
CA CYS A 93 13.01 -6.93 -9.95
C CYS A 93 12.95 -5.53 -9.34
N VAL A 94 12.67 -4.50 -10.12
CA VAL A 94 12.52 -3.12 -9.62
C VAL A 94 11.31 -3.03 -8.68
N THR A 95 10.17 -3.60 -9.06
CA THR A 95 8.97 -3.66 -8.24
C THR A 95 9.20 -4.35 -6.90
N ARG A 96 9.86 -5.51 -6.92
CA ARG A 96 10.27 -6.24 -5.71
C ARG A 96 11.14 -5.37 -4.80
N ASP A 97 12.14 -4.69 -5.38
CA ASP A 97 13.07 -3.88 -4.61
C ASP A 97 12.37 -2.65 -4.00
N VAL A 98 11.47 -2.00 -4.73
CA VAL A 98 10.65 -0.88 -4.22
C VAL A 98 9.71 -1.36 -3.12
N ARG A 99 8.99 -2.47 -3.31
CA ARG A 99 8.10 -3.07 -2.30
C ARG A 99 8.86 -3.42 -1.02
N ARG A 100 10.05 -4.02 -1.16
CA ARG A 100 10.91 -4.35 -0.02
C ARG A 100 11.37 -3.09 0.72
N GLN A 101 11.76 -2.03 0.00
CA GLN A 101 12.15 -0.76 0.62
C GLN A 101 10.98 -0.13 1.37
N ALA A 102 9.80 -0.05 0.75
CA ALA A 102 8.60 0.49 1.38
C ALA A 102 8.22 -0.29 2.65
N PHE A 103 8.21 -1.64 2.59
CA PHE A 103 7.90 -2.47 3.75
C PHE A 103 8.95 -2.34 4.86
N SER A 104 10.25 -2.36 4.51
CA SER A 104 11.33 -2.16 5.49
C SER A 104 11.27 -0.79 6.15
N HIS A 105 10.84 0.24 5.41
CA HIS A 105 10.70 1.58 5.94
C HIS A 105 9.49 1.72 6.84
N LEU A 106 8.36 1.12 6.46
CA LEU A 106 7.13 1.07 7.26
C LEU A 106 7.40 0.56 8.70
N GLN A 107 8.29 -0.43 8.85
CA GLN A 107 8.69 -0.96 10.17
C GLN A 107 9.51 0.02 11.02
N ARG A 108 9.96 1.13 10.43
CA ARG A 108 10.78 2.16 11.09
C ARG A 108 10.07 3.49 11.23
N LEU A 109 8.83 3.58 10.75
CA LEU A 109 8.04 4.80 10.89
C LEU A 109 7.63 5.01 12.35
N PRO A 110 7.58 6.27 12.81
CA PRO A 110 7.07 6.59 14.13
C PRO A 110 5.57 6.26 14.22
N LEU A 111 5.10 5.92 15.42
CA LEU A 111 3.67 5.64 15.64
C LEU A 111 2.79 6.84 15.25
N ALA A 112 3.30 8.06 15.40
CA ALA A 112 2.63 9.29 14.97
C ALA A 112 2.21 9.28 13.50
N TYR A 113 3.01 8.68 12.62
CA TYR A 113 2.64 8.54 11.21
C TYR A 113 1.45 7.58 11.05
N LEU A 114 1.49 6.43 11.73
CA LEU A 114 0.42 5.42 11.66
C LEU A 114 -0.90 5.94 12.24
N ASP A 115 -0.84 6.69 13.34
CA ASP A 115 -2.01 7.28 13.98
C ASP A 115 -2.64 8.42 13.15
N SER A 116 -1.82 9.15 12.36
CA SER A 116 -2.29 10.26 11.53
C SER A 116 -2.75 9.84 10.13
N HIS A 117 -2.46 8.62 9.69
CA HIS A 117 -2.80 8.12 8.36
C HIS A 117 -3.68 6.86 8.44
N PRO A 118 -4.79 6.80 7.68
CA PRO A 118 -5.61 5.60 7.63
C PRO A 118 -4.81 4.39 7.17
N SER A 119 -4.93 3.26 7.86
CA SER A 119 -4.25 2.00 7.51
C SER A 119 -4.56 1.53 6.09
N GLY A 120 -5.78 1.79 5.60
CA GLY A 120 -6.20 1.48 4.23
C GLY A 120 -5.42 2.25 3.16
N ASP A 121 -5.06 3.53 3.40
CA ASP A 121 -4.23 4.31 2.46
C ASP A 121 -2.81 3.75 2.40
N THR A 122 -2.22 3.46 3.56
CA THR A 122 -0.88 2.84 3.64
C THR A 122 -0.85 1.47 2.94
N LEU A 123 -1.88 0.64 3.14
CA LEU A 123 -2.02 -0.66 2.48
C LEU A 123 -2.18 -0.49 0.96
N SER A 124 -2.98 0.47 0.51
CA SER A 124 -3.15 0.79 -0.91
C SER A 124 -1.83 1.20 -1.56
N ARG A 125 -1.02 2.04 -0.90
CA ARG A 125 0.32 2.42 -1.37
C ARG A 125 1.26 1.23 -1.50
N MET A 126 1.18 0.26 -0.57
CA MET A 126 2.04 -0.93 -0.56
C MET A 126 1.68 -1.97 -1.61
N ILE A 127 0.41 -2.08 -1.96
CA ILE A 127 -0.11 -3.12 -2.88
C ILE A 127 -0.50 -2.49 -4.20
N ALA A 128 -1.62 -1.76 -4.26
CA ALA A 128 -2.21 -1.28 -5.50
C ALA A 128 -1.30 -0.30 -6.26
N ASP A 129 -0.68 0.66 -5.55
CA ASP A 129 0.18 1.64 -6.20
C ASP A 129 1.49 1.02 -6.71
N VAL A 130 2.04 0.05 -6.00
CA VAL A 130 3.24 -0.68 -6.45
C VAL A 130 2.92 -1.55 -7.68
N ASP A 131 1.74 -2.16 -7.75
CA ASP A 131 1.32 -2.96 -8.90
C ASP A 131 1.04 -2.06 -10.12
N GLN A 132 0.32 -0.94 -9.95
CA GLN A 132 0.10 0.04 -11.02
C GLN A 132 1.42 0.66 -11.54
N PHE A 133 2.38 0.89 -10.66
CA PHE A 133 3.73 1.32 -11.04
C PHE A 133 4.43 0.26 -11.89
N ALA A 134 4.32 -1.03 -11.52
CA ALA A 134 4.89 -2.14 -12.27
C ALA A 134 4.31 -2.25 -13.68
N ASP A 135 2.98 -2.17 -13.80
CA ASP A 135 2.27 -2.27 -15.08
C ASP A 135 2.65 -1.12 -16.01
N GLY A 136 2.69 0.11 -15.48
CA GLY A 136 3.08 1.26 -16.27
C GLY A 136 4.55 1.24 -16.73
N LEU A 137 5.47 0.72 -15.91
CA LEU A 137 6.85 0.49 -16.32
C LEU A 137 6.93 -0.54 -17.45
N LEU A 138 6.22 -1.65 -17.31
CA LEU A 138 6.22 -2.74 -18.30
C LEU A 138 5.67 -2.24 -19.64
N MET A 139 4.54 -1.52 -19.62
CA MET A 139 3.97 -0.91 -20.83
C MET A 139 4.92 0.14 -21.42
N GLY A 140 5.51 1.00 -20.59
CA GLY A 140 6.46 2.02 -21.00
C GLY A 140 7.66 1.41 -21.75
N PHE A 141 8.29 0.39 -21.20
CA PHE A 141 9.43 -0.25 -21.84
C PHE A 141 9.04 -1.02 -23.11
N THR A 142 7.95 -1.77 -23.07
CA THR A 142 7.58 -2.65 -24.18
C THR A 142 6.98 -1.88 -25.35
N GLN A 143 6.10 -0.92 -25.11
CA GLN A 143 5.35 -0.26 -26.18
C GLN A 143 5.97 1.07 -26.60
N LEU A 144 6.50 1.89 -25.66
CA LEU A 144 7.06 3.18 -26.00
C LEU A 144 8.36 3.02 -26.83
N PHE A 145 9.31 2.18 -26.35
CA PHE A 145 10.57 1.97 -27.08
C PHE A 145 10.34 1.32 -28.44
N THR A 146 9.55 0.24 -28.47
CA THR A 146 9.25 -0.44 -29.73
C THR A 146 8.47 0.45 -30.69
N GLY A 147 7.50 1.20 -30.17
CA GLY A 147 6.67 2.13 -30.95
C GLY A 147 7.49 3.26 -31.59
N VAL A 148 8.35 3.91 -30.80
CA VAL A 148 9.23 4.99 -31.32
C VAL A 148 10.21 4.42 -32.36
N LEU A 149 10.85 3.28 -32.09
CA LEU A 149 11.75 2.63 -33.05
C LEU A 149 11.02 2.22 -34.33
N THR A 150 9.79 1.73 -34.22
CA THR A 150 8.95 1.37 -35.39
C THR A 150 8.63 2.61 -36.22
N ILE A 151 8.23 3.73 -35.62
CA ILE A 151 7.96 4.98 -36.35
C ILE A 151 9.21 5.44 -37.09
N VAL A 152 10.34 5.57 -36.40
CA VAL A 152 11.60 6.05 -36.98
C VAL A 152 12.11 5.09 -38.06
N GLY A 153 12.09 3.78 -37.76
CA GLY A 153 12.50 2.75 -38.67
C GLY A 153 11.63 2.71 -39.94
N THR A 154 10.32 2.73 -39.78
CA THR A 154 9.36 2.74 -40.91
C THR A 154 9.58 3.95 -41.81
N LEU A 155 9.76 5.14 -41.23
CA LEU A 155 10.09 6.35 -42.02
C LEU A 155 11.40 6.19 -42.79
N GLY A 156 12.46 5.63 -42.19
CA GLY A 156 13.74 5.36 -42.84
C GLY A 156 13.59 4.42 -44.04
N PHE A 157 12.84 3.32 -43.84
CA PHE A 157 12.57 2.37 -44.91
C PHE A 157 11.70 2.95 -46.03
N MET A 158 10.66 3.73 -45.70
CA MET A 158 9.81 4.41 -46.68
C MET A 158 10.61 5.40 -47.53
N LEU A 159 11.49 6.20 -46.90
CA LEU A 159 12.35 7.15 -47.59
C LEU A 159 13.31 6.45 -48.57
N SER A 160 13.77 5.25 -48.24
CA SER A 160 14.66 4.49 -49.14
C SER A 160 13.98 3.99 -50.42
N ILE A 161 12.63 3.84 -50.40
CA ILE A 161 11.86 3.40 -51.56
C ILE A 161 11.40 4.61 -52.39
N SER A 162 10.70 5.57 -51.77
CA SER A 162 10.22 6.78 -52.45
C SER A 162 9.97 7.93 -51.49
N TRP A 163 10.74 8.99 -51.60
CA TRP A 163 10.57 10.19 -50.77
C TRP A 163 9.22 10.92 -51.04
N LYS A 164 8.68 10.87 -52.28
CA LYS A 164 7.43 11.52 -52.67
C LYS A 164 6.23 10.95 -51.95
N ILE A 165 6.13 9.60 -51.90
CA ILE A 165 5.03 8.89 -51.25
C ILE A 165 5.17 9.04 -49.72
N THR A 166 6.41 8.99 -49.20
CA THR A 166 6.68 9.21 -47.79
C THR A 166 6.20 10.60 -47.32
N LEU A 167 6.40 11.63 -48.15
CA LEU A 167 5.92 12.98 -47.84
C LEU A 167 4.39 13.02 -47.67
N VAL A 168 3.64 12.29 -48.51
CA VAL A 168 2.18 12.19 -48.39
C VAL A 168 1.76 11.60 -47.05
N VAL A 169 2.42 10.54 -46.62
CA VAL A 169 2.15 9.89 -45.34
C VAL A 169 2.45 10.82 -44.17
N VAL A 170 3.60 11.50 -44.20
CA VAL A 170 4.04 12.40 -43.11
C VAL A 170 3.10 13.62 -43.01
N LEU A 171 2.62 14.17 -44.14
CA LEU A 171 1.69 15.32 -44.14
C LEU A 171 0.28 14.96 -43.65
N LEU A 172 -0.17 13.71 -43.87
CA LEU A 172 -1.50 13.26 -43.44
C LEU A 172 -1.55 12.75 -42.01
N THR A 173 -0.42 12.29 -41.46
CA THR A 173 -0.37 11.71 -40.11
C THR A 173 -0.78 12.70 -38.98
N PRO A 174 -0.41 14.02 -39.01
CA PRO A 174 -0.85 14.96 -38.00
C PRO A 174 -2.38 15.07 -37.88
N LEU A 175 -3.11 14.78 -38.96
CA LEU A 175 -4.57 14.78 -38.93
C LEU A 175 -5.12 13.71 -37.97
N SER A 176 -4.50 12.53 -37.92
CA SER A 176 -4.88 11.49 -36.99
C SER A 176 -4.62 11.87 -35.53
N LEU A 177 -3.49 12.57 -35.27
CA LEU A 177 -3.15 13.07 -33.94
C LEU A 177 -4.11 14.17 -33.47
N LEU A 178 -4.52 15.06 -34.36
CA LEU A 178 -5.50 16.11 -34.04
C LEU A 178 -6.86 15.54 -33.66
N VAL A 179 -7.34 14.53 -34.40
CA VAL A 179 -8.61 13.86 -34.12
C VAL A 179 -8.51 13.06 -32.82
N ALA A 180 -7.42 12.31 -32.60
CA ALA A 180 -7.18 11.60 -31.37
C ALA A 180 -7.14 12.55 -30.14
N LYS A 181 -6.45 13.68 -30.24
CA LYS A 181 -6.38 14.71 -29.20
C LYS A 181 -7.77 15.33 -28.90
N PHE A 182 -8.56 15.61 -29.93
CA PHE A 182 -9.91 16.15 -29.77
C PHE A 182 -10.82 15.16 -29.00
N ILE A 183 -10.82 13.88 -29.41
CA ILE A 183 -11.62 12.84 -28.77
C ILE A 183 -11.13 12.62 -27.33
N ALA A 184 -9.81 12.49 -27.11
CA ALA A 184 -9.24 12.28 -25.78
C ALA A 184 -9.59 13.39 -24.80
N GLY A 185 -9.59 14.66 -25.26
CA GLY A 185 -9.98 15.80 -24.43
C GLY A 185 -11.44 15.73 -23.94
N HIS A 186 -12.37 15.32 -24.82
CA HIS A 186 -13.77 15.13 -24.44
C HIS A 186 -13.99 13.88 -23.57
N THR A 187 -13.30 12.82 -23.89
CA THR A 187 -13.38 11.56 -23.13
C THR A 187 -12.88 11.74 -21.70
N TYR A 188 -11.83 12.51 -21.48
CA TYR A 188 -11.26 12.76 -20.15
C TYR A 188 -12.27 13.37 -19.17
N SER A 189 -13.02 14.39 -19.60
CA SER A 189 -14.04 15.03 -18.76
C SER A 189 -15.18 14.05 -18.38
N MET A 190 -15.55 13.16 -19.31
CA MET A 190 -16.58 12.15 -19.07
C MET A 190 -16.08 11.07 -18.08
N PHE A 191 -14.82 10.64 -18.19
CA PHE A 191 -14.22 9.72 -17.23
C PHE A 191 -14.08 10.32 -15.82
N GLN A 192 -13.83 11.64 -15.71
CA GLN A 192 -13.85 12.31 -14.40
C GLN A 192 -15.24 12.26 -13.76
N LEU A 193 -16.30 12.52 -14.52
CA LEU A 193 -17.68 12.42 -14.01
C LEU A 193 -18.02 10.98 -13.59
N GLN A 194 -17.63 10.00 -14.39
CA GLN A 194 -17.80 8.58 -14.06
C GLN A 194 -17.04 8.19 -12.78
N SER A 195 -15.79 8.63 -12.65
CA SER A 195 -14.96 8.35 -11.48
C SER A 195 -15.56 8.95 -10.20
N LYS A 196 -16.09 10.19 -10.30
CA LYS A 196 -16.78 10.83 -9.17
C LYS A 196 -18.02 10.05 -8.75
N ALA A 197 -18.90 9.70 -9.71
CA ALA A 197 -20.12 8.92 -9.40
C ALA A 197 -19.79 7.54 -8.84
N ARG A 198 -18.74 6.88 -9.33
CA ARG A 198 -18.25 5.60 -8.79
C ARG A 198 -17.75 5.75 -7.36
N GLY A 199 -17.04 6.85 -7.05
CA GLY A 199 -16.60 7.16 -5.69
C GLY A 199 -17.77 7.32 -4.72
N GLU A 200 -18.82 8.06 -5.13
CA GLU A 200 -20.05 8.22 -4.36
C GLU A 200 -20.75 6.88 -4.12
N GLN A 201 -20.86 6.04 -5.14
CA GLN A 201 -21.44 4.69 -5.02
C GLN A 201 -20.64 3.80 -4.05
N THR A 202 -19.31 3.81 -4.17
CA THR A 202 -18.45 3.01 -3.29
C THR A 202 -18.56 3.47 -1.84
N ALA A 203 -18.64 4.78 -1.59
CA ALA A 203 -18.84 5.34 -0.26
C ALA A 203 -20.18 4.89 0.35
N LEU A 204 -21.27 4.97 -0.41
CA LEU A 204 -22.58 4.50 0.02
C LEU A 204 -22.57 3.00 0.34
N ILE A 205 -21.99 2.16 -0.54
CA ILE A 205 -21.89 0.72 -0.32
C ILE A 205 -21.13 0.41 0.99
N ASN A 206 -20.00 1.08 1.22
CA ASN A 206 -19.23 0.88 2.46
C ASN A 206 -20.01 1.31 3.71
N GLU A 207 -20.72 2.43 3.65
CA GLU A 207 -21.59 2.91 4.72
C GLU A 207 -22.69 1.89 5.02
N GLN A 208 -23.40 1.42 3.99
CA GLN A 208 -24.48 0.44 4.12
C GLN A 208 -23.98 -0.90 4.66
N LEU A 209 -22.84 -1.42 4.16
CA LEU A 209 -22.24 -2.66 4.67
C LEU A 209 -21.85 -2.55 6.15
N SER A 210 -21.25 -1.44 6.53
CA SER A 210 -20.85 -1.20 7.92
C SER A 210 -22.06 -1.02 8.83
N GLY A 211 -23.13 -0.38 8.33
CA GLY A 211 -24.38 -0.10 9.04
C GLY A 211 -25.49 -1.12 8.82
N GLN A 212 -25.26 -2.26 8.16
CA GLN A 212 -26.31 -3.20 7.72
C GLN A 212 -27.27 -3.62 8.84
N ARG A 213 -26.75 -3.87 10.06
CA ARG A 213 -27.58 -4.23 11.22
C ARG A 213 -28.52 -3.09 11.62
N VAL A 214 -28.07 -1.84 11.50
CA VAL A 214 -28.87 -0.66 11.83
C VAL A 214 -29.95 -0.45 10.76
N VAL A 215 -29.59 -0.56 9.49
CA VAL A 215 -30.52 -0.47 8.35
C VAL A 215 -31.67 -1.47 8.53
N GLN A 216 -31.34 -2.74 8.83
CA GLN A 216 -32.35 -3.79 9.07
C GLN A 216 -33.17 -3.55 10.35
N ALA A 217 -32.51 -3.11 11.45
CA ALA A 217 -33.20 -2.86 12.72
C ALA A 217 -34.25 -1.75 12.62
N PHE A 218 -34.03 -0.78 11.72
CA PHE A 218 -34.95 0.34 11.49
C PHE A 218 -35.78 0.24 10.22
N SER A 219 -35.70 -0.91 9.48
CA SER A 219 -36.42 -1.16 8.23
C SER A 219 -36.20 -0.04 7.18
N HIS A 220 -34.93 0.38 7.02
CA HIS A 220 -34.54 1.45 6.10
C HIS A 220 -34.03 0.94 4.74
N GLU A 221 -34.30 -0.32 4.37
CA GLU A 221 -33.81 -0.98 3.16
C GLU A 221 -34.30 -0.27 1.89
N ASP A 222 -35.59 0.11 1.84
CA ASP A 222 -36.18 0.76 0.67
C ASP A 222 -35.57 2.14 0.41
N GLU A 223 -35.30 2.91 1.47
CA GLU A 223 -34.64 4.22 1.35
C GLU A 223 -33.18 4.08 0.91
N SER A 224 -32.47 3.09 1.45
CA SER A 224 -31.09 2.76 1.04
C SER A 224 -31.02 2.35 -0.42
N LEU A 225 -32.00 1.55 -0.89
CA LEU A 225 -32.10 1.14 -2.28
C LEU A 225 -32.38 2.34 -3.20
N ARG A 226 -33.29 3.23 -2.79
CA ARG A 226 -33.58 4.45 -3.56
C ARG A 226 -32.34 5.34 -3.73
N GLN A 227 -31.58 5.54 -2.67
CA GLN A 227 -30.31 6.32 -2.72
C GLN A 227 -29.28 5.65 -3.62
N PHE A 228 -29.19 4.33 -3.55
CA PHE A 228 -28.31 3.56 -4.42
C PHE A 228 -28.70 3.71 -5.89
N ASP A 229 -30.00 3.59 -6.21
CA ASP A 229 -30.52 3.70 -7.57
C ASP A 229 -30.26 5.09 -8.17
N GLU A 230 -30.47 6.18 -7.39
CA GLU A 230 -30.15 7.54 -7.82
C GLU A 230 -28.66 7.71 -8.22
N ILE A 231 -27.76 7.16 -7.43
CA ILE A 231 -26.31 7.20 -7.74
C ILE A 231 -25.99 6.29 -8.90
N ASN A 232 -26.57 5.10 -8.93
CA ASN A 232 -26.37 4.10 -9.98
C ASN A 232 -26.83 4.60 -11.35
N ASP A 233 -27.97 5.29 -11.43
CA ASP A 233 -28.46 5.91 -12.66
C ASP A 233 -27.51 7.01 -13.15
N ARG A 234 -26.99 7.86 -12.24
CA ARG A 234 -25.99 8.87 -12.59
C ARG A 234 -24.68 8.22 -13.08
N LEU A 235 -24.23 7.15 -12.40
CA LEU A 235 -23.07 6.38 -12.81
C LEU A 235 -23.27 5.73 -14.18
N THR A 236 -24.44 5.12 -14.40
CA THR A 236 -24.79 4.48 -15.67
C THR A 236 -24.79 5.50 -16.81
N ALA A 237 -25.43 6.65 -16.63
CA ALA A 237 -25.42 7.71 -17.63
C ALA A 237 -24.01 8.26 -17.93
N ALA A 238 -23.20 8.45 -16.90
CA ALA A 238 -21.81 8.88 -17.04
C ALA A 238 -20.96 7.82 -17.74
N THR A 239 -21.13 6.53 -17.36
CA THR A 239 -20.42 5.40 -17.95
C THR A 239 -20.78 5.23 -19.43
N MET A 240 -22.05 5.29 -19.78
CA MET A 240 -22.48 5.22 -21.19
C MET A 240 -21.84 6.33 -22.04
N ARG A 241 -21.85 7.57 -21.57
CA ARG A 241 -21.23 8.69 -22.27
C ARG A 241 -19.71 8.53 -22.40
N ALA A 242 -19.03 8.17 -21.31
CA ALA A 242 -17.58 7.94 -21.30
C ALA A 242 -17.18 6.82 -22.27
N THR A 243 -17.91 5.70 -22.22
CA THR A 243 -17.68 4.54 -23.10
C THR A 243 -17.98 4.88 -24.57
N PHE A 244 -19.07 5.60 -24.86
CA PHE A 244 -19.40 6.03 -26.20
C PHE A 244 -18.28 6.87 -26.82
N PHE A 245 -17.85 7.95 -26.15
CA PHE A 245 -16.77 8.80 -26.66
C PHE A 245 -15.44 8.05 -26.75
N SER A 246 -15.10 7.24 -25.77
CA SER A 246 -13.89 6.39 -25.80
C SER A 246 -13.92 5.41 -26.96
N SER A 247 -15.07 4.77 -27.23
CA SER A 247 -15.24 3.81 -28.32
C SER A 247 -15.14 4.45 -29.70
N MET A 248 -15.41 5.75 -29.83
CA MET A 248 -15.25 6.49 -31.09
C MET A 248 -13.79 6.68 -31.50
N THR A 249 -12.83 6.54 -30.58
CA THR A 249 -11.40 6.75 -30.88
C THR A 249 -10.92 5.80 -31.97
N ASN A 250 -11.17 4.50 -31.82
CA ASN A 250 -10.71 3.50 -32.80
C ASN A 250 -11.36 3.64 -34.18
N PRO A 251 -12.68 3.78 -34.35
CA PRO A 251 -13.30 4.02 -35.65
C PRO A 251 -12.79 5.29 -36.33
N SER A 252 -12.70 6.39 -35.58
CA SER A 252 -12.27 7.68 -36.13
C SER A 252 -10.83 7.67 -36.64
N THR A 253 -9.91 7.09 -35.86
CA THR A 253 -8.53 6.91 -36.30
C THR A 253 -8.43 5.95 -37.48
N ARG A 254 -9.24 4.88 -37.50
CA ARG A 254 -9.30 3.93 -38.61
C ARG A 254 -9.74 4.57 -39.93
N ILE A 255 -10.72 5.49 -39.88
CA ILE A 255 -11.14 6.26 -41.07
C ILE A 255 -9.96 7.06 -41.62
N ILE A 256 -9.20 7.74 -40.77
CA ILE A 256 -8.05 8.52 -41.21
C ILE A 256 -6.95 7.62 -41.80
N TYR A 257 -6.69 6.48 -41.17
CA TYR A 257 -5.74 5.50 -41.72
C TYR A 257 -6.17 4.95 -43.07
N ASN A 258 -7.46 4.68 -43.25
CA ASN A 258 -7.97 4.26 -44.55
C ASN A 258 -7.83 5.36 -45.63
N ILE A 259 -7.99 6.65 -45.25
CA ILE A 259 -7.72 7.77 -46.14
C ILE A 259 -6.22 7.82 -46.49
N ILE A 260 -5.34 7.72 -45.50
CA ILE A 260 -3.88 7.67 -45.75
C ILE A 260 -3.54 6.49 -46.66
N TYR A 261 -4.09 5.30 -46.38
CA TYR A 261 -3.89 4.11 -47.18
C TYR A 261 -4.36 4.26 -48.61
N ALA A 262 -5.54 4.86 -48.82
CA ALA A 262 -6.07 5.16 -50.16
C ALA A 262 -5.20 6.19 -50.91
N CYS A 263 -4.73 7.24 -50.22
CA CYS A 263 -3.82 8.25 -50.82
C CYS A 263 -2.48 7.62 -51.20
N VAL A 264 -1.93 6.74 -50.34
CA VAL A 264 -0.70 6.00 -50.66
C VAL A 264 -0.92 5.04 -51.83
N GLY A 265 -2.05 4.31 -51.84
CA GLY A 265 -2.43 3.44 -52.95
C GLY A 265 -2.56 4.18 -54.27
N PHE A 266 -3.26 5.34 -54.28
CA PHE A 266 -3.44 6.15 -55.46
C PHE A 266 -2.12 6.75 -55.98
N THR A 267 -1.35 7.42 -55.10
CA THR A 267 -0.06 8.03 -55.46
C THR A 267 1.00 6.97 -55.85
N GLY A 268 0.96 5.83 -55.17
CA GLY A 268 1.84 4.70 -55.45
C GLY A 268 1.50 4.02 -56.78
N ALA A 269 0.18 3.84 -57.08
CA ALA A 269 -0.25 3.29 -58.36
C ALA A 269 0.16 4.19 -59.54
N LEU A 270 -0.03 5.51 -59.41
CA LEU A 270 0.45 6.49 -60.40
C LEU A 270 1.98 6.39 -60.60
N SER A 271 2.73 6.24 -59.51
CA SER A 271 4.18 6.08 -59.54
C SER A 271 4.60 4.73 -60.19
N ALA A 272 3.83 3.70 -59.98
CA ALA A 272 4.08 2.38 -60.60
C ALA A 272 3.78 2.42 -62.13
N VAL A 273 2.69 3.06 -62.54
CA VAL A 273 2.38 3.25 -63.98
C VAL A 273 3.46 4.10 -64.66
N ALA A 274 4.02 5.08 -63.95
CA ALA A 274 5.12 5.90 -64.43
C ALA A 274 6.49 5.19 -64.40
N GLY A 275 6.55 3.91 -63.97
CA GLY A 275 7.78 3.14 -63.88
C GLY A 275 8.76 3.56 -62.77
N ALA A 276 8.31 4.43 -61.84
CA ALA A 276 9.16 4.93 -60.75
C ALA A 276 9.30 3.95 -59.56
N ILE A 277 8.30 3.08 -59.39
CA ILE A 277 8.31 1.98 -58.41
C ILE A 277 7.71 0.71 -59.03
N THR A 278 8.03 -0.48 -58.46
CA THR A 278 7.47 -1.75 -58.89
C THR A 278 6.10 -1.99 -58.21
N VAL A 279 5.36 -3.02 -58.66
CA VAL A 279 4.11 -3.44 -58.02
C VAL A 279 4.40 -3.98 -56.60
N GLY A 280 5.52 -4.74 -56.46
CA GLY A 280 6.01 -5.18 -55.17
C GLY A 280 6.39 -4.01 -54.25
N GLY A 281 7.04 -2.97 -54.78
CA GLY A 281 7.32 -1.73 -54.07
C GLY A 281 6.07 -1.00 -53.57
N LEU A 282 4.97 -0.97 -54.35
CA LEU A 282 3.69 -0.45 -53.92
C LEU A 282 3.12 -1.25 -52.77
N SER A 283 3.12 -2.59 -52.85
CA SER A 283 2.69 -3.49 -51.79
C SER A 283 3.45 -3.27 -50.49
N CYS A 284 4.77 -3.09 -50.61
CA CYS A 284 5.67 -2.76 -49.50
C CYS A 284 5.26 -1.43 -48.83
N PHE A 285 5.00 -0.39 -49.63
CA PHE A 285 4.55 0.93 -49.11
C PHE A 285 3.21 0.86 -48.36
N LEU A 286 2.25 0.10 -48.89
CA LEU A 286 0.96 -0.12 -48.24
C LEU A 286 1.13 -0.82 -46.87
N SER A 287 2.04 -1.77 -46.79
CA SER A 287 2.40 -2.45 -45.53
C SER A 287 3.04 -1.47 -44.54
N TYR A 288 3.93 -0.60 -45.01
CA TYR A 288 4.57 0.42 -44.17
C TYR A 288 3.59 1.48 -43.70
N ALA A 289 2.64 1.90 -44.53
CA ALA A 289 1.60 2.85 -44.12
C ALA A 289 0.81 2.35 -42.92
N ASN A 290 0.48 1.04 -42.90
CA ASN A 290 -0.16 0.40 -41.75
C ASN A 290 0.76 0.30 -40.52
N GLN A 291 2.03 -0.10 -40.72
CA GLN A 291 2.99 -0.25 -39.61
C GLN A 291 3.38 1.09 -38.99
N TYR A 292 3.43 2.17 -39.79
CA TYR A 292 3.72 3.53 -39.32
C TYR A 292 2.59 4.07 -38.45
N ALA A 293 1.34 3.78 -38.82
CA ALA A 293 0.16 4.34 -38.18
C ALA A 293 -0.17 3.69 -36.80
N LYS A 294 0.10 2.39 -36.65
CA LYS A 294 -0.25 1.61 -35.46
C LYS A 294 0.36 2.16 -34.16
N PRO A 295 1.68 2.47 -34.05
CA PRO A 295 2.29 2.93 -32.82
C PRO A 295 1.72 4.25 -32.26
N PHE A 296 1.16 5.14 -33.09
CA PHE A 296 0.60 6.40 -32.60
C PHE A 296 -0.60 6.20 -31.67
N ASN A 297 -1.44 5.18 -31.93
CA ASN A 297 -2.53 4.84 -31.05
C ASN A 297 -2.03 4.20 -29.75
N GLU A 298 -1.04 3.31 -29.84
CA GLU A 298 -0.46 2.61 -28.70
C GLU A 298 0.26 3.60 -27.76
N ILE A 299 1.06 4.53 -28.31
CA ILE A 299 1.81 5.53 -27.53
C ILE A 299 0.87 6.42 -26.71
N THR A 300 -0.29 6.80 -27.25
CA THR A 300 -1.25 7.64 -26.52
C THR A 300 -1.76 6.95 -25.26
N GLY A 301 -2.08 5.65 -25.35
CA GLY A 301 -2.46 4.83 -24.19
C GLY A 301 -1.32 4.69 -23.17
N VAL A 302 -0.12 4.41 -23.66
CA VAL A 302 1.08 4.25 -22.82
C VAL A 302 1.43 5.51 -22.07
N VAL A 303 1.32 6.69 -22.68
CA VAL A 303 1.58 7.97 -21.99
C VAL A 303 0.65 8.15 -20.79
N THR A 304 -0.63 7.81 -20.94
CA THR A 304 -1.60 7.88 -19.83
C THR A 304 -1.23 6.91 -18.72
N GLU A 305 -0.93 5.64 -19.06
CA GLU A 305 -0.53 4.64 -18.07
C GLU A 305 0.79 4.99 -17.38
N LEU A 306 1.74 5.57 -18.11
CA LEU A 306 2.99 6.04 -17.53
C LEU A 306 2.78 7.21 -16.56
N GLN A 307 1.84 8.13 -16.86
CA GLN A 307 1.46 9.21 -15.93
C GLN A 307 0.82 8.65 -14.66
N ASN A 308 -0.08 7.68 -14.78
CA ASN A 308 -0.68 6.97 -13.63
C ASN A 308 0.38 6.26 -12.80
N ALA A 309 1.27 5.51 -13.45
CA ALA A 309 2.37 4.82 -12.79
C ALA A 309 3.32 5.77 -12.05
N LEU A 310 3.62 6.94 -12.64
CA LEU A 310 4.45 7.95 -11.98
C LEU A 310 3.73 8.59 -10.78
N ALA A 311 2.41 8.78 -10.84
CA ALA A 311 1.62 9.27 -9.71
C ALA A 311 1.61 8.24 -8.56
N CYS A 312 1.42 6.96 -8.88
CA CYS A 312 1.50 5.86 -7.91
C CYS A 312 2.91 5.72 -7.32
N ALA A 313 3.94 5.78 -8.16
CA ALA A 313 5.34 5.78 -7.71
C ALA A 313 5.63 6.95 -6.76
N ALA A 314 5.10 8.14 -7.03
CA ALA A 314 5.26 9.30 -6.15
C ALA A 314 4.71 9.01 -4.74
N ARG A 315 3.50 8.45 -4.63
CA ARG A 315 2.90 8.09 -3.33
C ARG A 315 3.70 7.02 -2.57
N VAL A 316 4.23 6.03 -3.30
CA VAL A 316 5.09 5.00 -2.70
C VAL A 316 6.41 5.58 -2.22
N PHE A 317 7.04 6.47 -3.01
CA PHE A 317 8.28 7.12 -2.60
C PHE A 317 8.08 8.15 -1.49
N GLU A 318 6.93 8.82 -1.42
CA GLU A 318 6.55 9.65 -0.25
C GLU A 318 6.57 8.81 1.02
N LEU A 319 5.99 7.60 1.00
CA LEU A 319 6.05 6.68 2.15
C LEU A 319 7.49 6.26 2.48
N ILE A 320 8.34 6.00 1.48
CA ILE A 320 9.75 5.59 1.68
C ILE A 320 10.61 6.74 2.22
N ASP A 321 10.29 7.98 1.87
CA ASP A 321 11.06 9.17 2.25
C ASP A 321 10.49 9.86 3.50
N GLU A 322 9.40 9.34 4.07
CA GLU A 322 8.87 9.83 5.35
C GLU A 322 9.93 9.69 6.44
N PRO A 323 10.10 10.66 7.33
CA PRO A 323 11.07 10.56 8.40
C PRO A 323 10.87 9.29 9.24
N ALA A 324 11.90 8.47 9.35
CA ALA A 324 11.88 7.33 10.26
C ALA A 324 11.86 7.80 11.72
N GLU A 325 11.46 6.92 12.66
CA GLU A 325 11.57 7.16 14.08
C GLU A 325 13.00 7.66 14.39
N THR A 326 13.11 8.74 15.16
CA THR A 326 14.41 9.32 15.54
C THR A 326 15.30 8.22 16.11
N PRO A 327 16.48 7.96 15.54
CA PRO A 327 17.35 6.91 16.07
C PRO A 327 17.75 7.20 17.52
N ASP A 328 18.02 6.16 18.28
CA ASP A 328 18.56 6.31 19.62
C ASP A 328 19.92 7.05 19.55
N ALA A 329 20.25 7.80 20.59
CA ALA A 329 21.52 8.51 20.68
C ALA A 329 22.71 7.52 20.53
N LEU A 330 23.79 7.95 19.88
CA LEU A 330 24.96 7.09 19.63
C LEU A 330 25.60 6.56 20.93
N ASP A 331 25.44 7.30 22.02
CA ASP A 331 25.89 6.98 23.38
C ASP A 331 24.77 6.42 24.27
N ALA A 332 23.60 6.09 23.69
CA ALA A 332 22.48 5.53 24.43
C ALA A 332 22.87 4.26 25.18
N LYS A 333 22.65 4.26 26.48
CA LYS A 333 22.95 3.13 27.35
C LYS A 333 21.84 2.07 27.25
N LYS A 334 22.19 0.81 27.51
CA LYS A 334 21.18 -0.21 27.73
C LYS A 334 20.68 -0.12 29.17
N LEU A 335 19.37 -0.18 29.33
CA LEU A 335 18.72 -0.24 30.63
C LEU A 335 18.71 -1.70 31.09
N GLU A 336 19.50 -2.01 32.12
CA GLU A 336 19.65 -3.37 32.67
C GLU A 336 19.30 -3.37 34.18
N ALA A 337 18.80 -4.50 34.68
CA ALA A 337 18.49 -4.74 36.09
C ALA A 337 17.60 -3.65 36.74
N VAL A 338 16.45 -3.37 36.10
CA VAL A 338 15.51 -2.32 36.53
C VAL A 338 14.73 -2.75 37.77
N SER A 339 14.68 -1.88 38.77
CA SER A 339 13.85 -2.02 39.98
C SER A 339 12.41 -1.53 39.73
N GLY A 340 12.22 -0.59 38.82
CA GLY A 340 10.95 -0.09 38.39
C GLY A 340 10.50 1.22 39.04
N SER A 341 11.42 2.08 39.49
CA SER A 341 11.04 3.45 39.85
C SER A 341 10.82 4.29 38.59
N VAL A 342 9.79 5.12 38.57
CA VAL A 342 9.46 5.98 37.43
C VAL A 342 9.21 7.40 37.91
N GLU A 343 9.89 8.37 37.30
CA GLU A 343 9.75 9.76 37.63
C GLU A 343 9.48 10.62 36.39
N LEU A 344 8.42 11.43 36.45
CA LEU A 344 8.06 12.41 35.45
C LEU A 344 8.25 13.80 36.05
N GLN A 345 8.98 14.66 35.38
CA GLN A 345 9.26 16.02 35.82
C GLN A 345 8.86 17.03 34.77
N ASN A 346 7.86 17.85 35.07
CA ASN A 346 7.35 18.94 34.21
C ASN A 346 7.05 18.50 32.78
N VAL A 347 6.52 17.30 32.60
CA VAL A 347 6.28 16.71 31.29
C VAL A 347 5.15 17.45 30.57
N ALA A 348 5.44 17.90 29.35
CA ALA A 348 4.46 18.46 28.43
C ALA A 348 4.45 17.68 27.12
N PHE A 349 3.25 17.44 26.59
CA PHE A 349 3.05 16.72 25.33
C PHE A 349 1.72 17.09 24.65
N SER A 350 1.75 17.13 23.31
CA SER A 350 0.56 17.18 22.47
C SER A 350 0.84 16.54 21.12
N TYR A 351 -0.19 15.93 20.52
CA TYR A 351 -0.08 15.30 19.19
C TYR A 351 0.06 16.33 18.07
N THR A 352 -0.62 17.46 18.17
CA THR A 352 -0.52 18.58 17.23
C THR A 352 -0.05 19.85 17.94
N PRO A 353 0.56 20.81 17.25
CA PRO A 353 1.04 22.06 17.88
C PRO A 353 -0.09 22.90 18.52
N GLU A 354 -1.31 22.79 17.96
CA GLU A 354 -2.46 23.58 18.40
C GLU A 354 -3.17 22.96 19.61
N GLN A 355 -2.89 21.70 19.92
CA GLN A 355 -3.52 20.96 21.00
C GLN A 355 -2.72 21.13 22.31
N HIS A 356 -3.39 21.45 23.38
CA HIS A 356 -2.88 21.40 24.75
C HIS A 356 -3.43 20.15 25.42
N LEU A 357 -2.64 19.06 25.47
CA LEU A 357 -3.13 17.77 25.97
C LEU A 357 -2.56 17.41 27.34
N ILE A 358 -1.24 17.49 27.50
CA ILE A 358 -0.55 17.26 28.78
C ILE A 358 0.37 18.47 29.03
N GLU A 359 0.21 19.10 30.19
CA GLU A 359 1.02 20.25 30.61
C GLU A 359 1.48 20.08 32.06
N ASN A 360 2.77 20.29 32.31
CA ASN A 360 3.36 20.27 33.63
C ASN A 360 3.00 19.02 34.48
N LEU A 361 3.02 17.85 33.84
CA LEU A 361 2.73 16.58 34.50
C LEU A 361 3.92 16.16 35.38
N ASN A 362 3.69 16.00 36.67
CA ASN A 362 4.66 15.54 37.64
C ASN A 362 4.15 14.29 38.34
N LEU A 363 5.00 13.25 38.41
CA LEU A 363 4.66 11.97 39.01
C LEU A 363 5.92 11.28 39.53
N SER A 364 5.87 10.74 40.74
CA SER A 364 6.93 9.90 41.31
C SER A 364 6.36 8.56 41.75
N VAL A 365 6.87 7.48 41.19
CA VAL A 365 6.44 6.11 41.43
C VAL A 365 7.61 5.30 41.99
N LYS A 366 7.37 4.63 43.10
CA LYS A 366 8.36 3.76 43.75
C LYS A 366 8.30 2.34 43.15
N PRO A 367 9.41 1.57 43.20
CA PRO A 367 9.40 0.17 42.78
C PRO A 367 8.27 -0.64 43.44
N GLY A 368 7.60 -1.48 42.66
CA GLY A 368 6.56 -2.37 43.14
C GLY A 368 5.20 -1.73 43.43
N GLN A 369 5.03 -0.41 43.21
CA GLN A 369 3.74 0.26 43.40
C GLN A 369 2.74 -0.06 42.30
N ARG A 370 1.47 -0.18 42.68
CA ARG A 370 0.32 -0.28 41.77
C ARG A 370 -0.31 1.12 41.60
N ILE A 371 -0.29 1.63 40.36
CA ILE A 371 -0.81 2.93 40.00
C ILE A 371 -2.08 2.75 39.16
N ALA A 372 -3.23 3.18 39.68
CA ALA A 372 -4.46 3.24 38.92
C ALA A 372 -4.61 4.60 38.26
N ILE A 373 -4.83 4.62 36.95
CA ILE A 373 -5.07 5.85 36.17
C ILE A 373 -6.56 5.91 35.87
N VAL A 374 -7.23 6.92 36.43
CA VAL A 374 -8.68 7.13 36.29
C VAL A 374 -8.99 8.51 35.71
N GLY A 375 -10.10 8.64 35.01
CA GLY A 375 -10.54 9.90 34.42
C GLY A 375 -11.46 9.70 33.23
N PRO A 376 -12.15 10.73 32.76
CA PRO A 376 -13.04 10.65 31.61
C PRO A 376 -12.32 10.24 30.32
N THR A 377 -13.09 9.84 29.31
CA THR A 377 -12.53 9.55 27.97
C THR A 377 -11.87 10.81 27.40
N GLY A 378 -10.70 10.64 26.78
CA GLY A 378 -9.96 11.77 26.19
C GLY A 378 -9.09 12.57 27.15
N CYS A 379 -9.04 12.27 28.46
CA CYS A 379 -8.24 13.03 29.43
C CYS A 379 -6.72 12.77 29.37
N GLY A 380 -6.23 11.90 28.46
CA GLY A 380 -4.80 11.65 28.28
C GLY A 380 -4.25 10.36 28.88
N LYS A 381 -5.07 9.41 29.36
CA LYS A 381 -4.61 8.12 29.94
C LYS A 381 -3.72 7.32 28.99
N THR A 382 -4.21 7.06 27.79
CA THR A 382 -3.45 6.35 26.73
C THR A 382 -2.20 7.12 26.30
N THR A 383 -2.27 8.45 26.32
CA THR A 383 -1.11 9.30 26.01
C THR A 383 -0.02 9.15 27.06
N LEU A 384 -0.35 9.09 28.35
CA LEU A 384 0.62 8.82 29.40
C LEU A 384 1.33 7.46 29.19
N ILE A 385 0.58 6.42 28.85
CA ILE A 385 1.12 5.09 28.52
C ILE A 385 2.08 5.19 27.32
N ASN A 386 1.69 5.88 26.26
CA ASN A 386 2.50 6.05 25.06
C ASN A 386 3.82 6.77 25.35
N LEU A 387 3.81 7.72 26.28
CA LEU A 387 5.02 8.42 26.73
C LEU A 387 5.94 7.54 27.58
N LEU A 388 5.38 6.72 28.50
CA LEU A 388 6.16 5.76 29.30
C LEU A 388 6.88 4.73 28.43
N MET A 389 6.22 4.25 27.37
CA MET A 389 6.79 3.31 26.38
C MET A 389 7.70 3.99 25.35
N ARG A 390 7.81 5.32 25.42
CA ARG A 390 8.52 6.12 24.43
C ARG A 390 8.10 5.80 22.99
N PHE A 391 6.76 5.65 22.78
CA PHE A 391 6.19 5.67 21.44
C PHE A 391 6.15 7.08 20.87
N TYR A 392 6.15 8.07 21.76
CA TYR A 392 6.28 9.49 21.49
C TYR A 392 7.32 10.06 22.45
N ASP A 393 8.14 10.96 21.96
CA ASP A 393 9.07 11.73 22.81
C ASP A 393 8.32 12.95 23.40
N VAL A 394 8.63 13.32 24.66
CA VAL A 394 8.05 14.49 25.32
C VAL A 394 8.53 15.78 24.65
N LYS A 395 7.67 16.82 24.62
CA LYS A 395 8.05 18.15 24.12
C LYS A 395 8.91 18.90 25.12
N ASP A 396 8.48 18.92 26.37
CA ASP A 396 9.20 19.53 27.49
C ASP A 396 9.21 18.58 28.68
N GLY A 397 10.12 18.81 29.62
CA GLY A 397 10.32 17.97 30.79
C GLY A 397 11.11 16.69 30.50
N SER A 398 11.10 15.78 31.45
CA SER A 398 11.81 14.49 31.37
C SER A 398 11.03 13.37 32.02
N ILE A 399 11.23 12.16 31.50
CA ILE A 399 10.75 10.89 32.08
C ILE A 399 12.00 10.07 32.37
N SER A 400 12.12 9.55 33.59
CA SER A 400 13.23 8.68 33.99
C SER A 400 12.74 7.38 34.60
N VAL A 401 13.50 6.31 34.35
CA VAL A 401 13.33 4.98 34.93
C VAL A 401 14.60 4.65 35.68
N ASP A 402 14.47 4.38 36.97
CA ASP A 402 15.60 4.16 37.91
C ASP A 402 16.70 5.23 37.80
N GLY A 403 16.28 6.52 37.69
CA GLY A 403 17.16 7.67 37.57
C GLY A 403 17.79 7.88 36.18
N SER A 404 17.51 6.98 35.21
CA SER A 404 18.00 7.12 33.85
C SER A 404 16.91 7.74 32.98
N GLU A 405 17.19 8.88 32.33
CA GLU A 405 16.25 9.50 31.41
C GLU A 405 15.98 8.59 30.20
N ILE A 406 14.71 8.38 29.86
CA ILE A 406 14.31 7.44 28.79
C ILE A 406 14.86 7.83 27.40
N ARG A 407 15.19 9.11 27.15
CA ARG A 407 15.84 9.57 25.91
C ARG A 407 17.33 9.22 25.85
N SER A 408 17.98 8.95 26.99
CA SER A 408 19.39 8.58 27.08
C SER A 408 19.63 7.07 27.01
N VAL A 409 18.57 6.25 26.96
CA VAL A 409 18.65 4.80 26.85
C VAL A 409 18.09 4.31 25.52
N THR A 410 18.47 3.09 25.10
CA THR A 410 17.92 2.52 23.86
C THR A 410 16.45 2.14 24.06
N ARG A 411 15.60 2.46 23.05
CA ARG A 411 14.17 2.12 23.09
C ARG A 411 13.92 0.63 23.28
N GLU A 412 14.74 -0.20 22.65
CA GLU A 412 14.66 -1.66 22.81
C GLU A 412 14.86 -2.09 24.27
N SER A 413 15.89 -1.56 24.95
CA SER A 413 16.14 -1.91 26.34
C SER A 413 15.05 -1.37 27.27
N LEU A 414 14.51 -0.17 27.03
CA LEU A 414 13.40 0.40 27.78
C LEU A 414 12.13 -0.44 27.61
N ARG A 415 11.73 -0.70 26.36
CA ARG A 415 10.49 -1.45 26.05
C ARG A 415 10.51 -2.88 26.58
N ARG A 416 11.67 -3.51 26.67
CA ARG A 416 11.85 -4.83 27.30
C ARG A 416 11.59 -4.84 28.81
N GLN A 417 11.65 -3.69 29.49
CA GLN A 417 11.34 -3.59 30.91
C GLN A 417 9.84 -3.48 31.19
N TYR A 418 9.01 -3.31 30.15
CA TYR A 418 7.57 -3.22 30.27
C TYR A 418 6.86 -4.44 29.68
N GLY A 419 5.94 -5.02 30.44
CA GLY A 419 4.92 -5.94 29.93
C GLY A 419 3.64 -5.17 29.64
N MET A 420 3.13 -5.26 28.43
CA MET A 420 1.97 -4.48 28.01
C MET A 420 0.80 -5.38 27.60
N VAL A 421 -0.35 -5.18 28.25
CA VAL A 421 -1.62 -5.80 27.87
C VAL A 421 -2.58 -4.66 27.52
N LEU A 422 -2.93 -4.56 26.23
CA LEU A 422 -3.82 -3.54 25.69
C LEU A 422 -5.27 -4.01 25.69
N GLN A 423 -6.18 -3.04 25.57
CA GLN A 423 -7.62 -3.27 25.33
C GLN A 423 -7.83 -4.04 24.03
N ASP A 424 -7.18 -3.62 22.94
CA ASP A 424 -7.23 -4.30 21.65
C ASP A 424 -6.25 -5.48 21.65
N THR A 425 -6.79 -6.69 21.66
CA THR A 425 -6.02 -7.93 21.66
C THR A 425 -5.59 -8.30 20.24
N TRP A 426 -4.32 -8.09 19.92
CA TRP A 426 -3.76 -8.53 18.65
C TRP A 426 -3.09 -9.90 18.75
N LEU A 427 -3.48 -10.81 17.86
CA LEU A 427 -2.88 -12.13 17.70
C LEU A 427 -2.39 -12.29 16.26
N LYS A 428 -1.20 -12.84 16.11
CA LYS A 428 -0.62 -13.17 14.81
C LYS A 428 -1.35 -14.38 14.21
N THR A 429 -1.52 -14.40 12.89
CA THR A 429 -1.95 -15.62 12.16
C THR A 429 -0.83 -16.66 12.25
N ALA A 430 -0.87 -17.43 13.32
CA ALA A 430 0.14 -18.42 13.70
C ALA A 430 -0.45 -19.35 14.77
N SER A 431 0.26 -20.39 15.20
CA SER A 431 -0.21 -21.27 16.27
C SER A 431 -0.36 -20.53 17.61
N VAL A 432 -1.18 -21.05 18.51
CA VAL A 432 -1.29 -20.53 19.88
C VAL A 432 0.07 -20.48 20.55
N ARG A 433 0.88 -21.53 20.40
CA ARG A 433 2.25 -21.62 20.91
C ARG A 433 3.14 -20.49 20.43
N GLU A 434 3.13 -20.21 19.11
CA GLU A 434 3.91 -19.11 18.53
C GLU A 434 3.42 -17.74 18.99
N ASN A 435 2.12 -17.57 19.20
CA ASN A 435 1.55 -16.34 19.73
C ASN A 435 2.01 -16.03 21.15
N ILE A 436 2.09 -17.03 22.02
CA ILE A 436 2.62 -16.87 23.38
C ILE A 436 4.13 -16.64 23.35
N ARG A 437 4.87 -17.40 22.53
CA ARG A 437 6.33 -17.33 22.36
C ARG A 437 6.82 -16.01 21.77
N LEU A 438 5.93 -15.19 21.21
CA LEU A 438 6.29 -13.89 20.57
C LEU A 438 7.13 -12.99 21.49
N ALA A 439 6.89 -13.03 22.80
CA ALA A 439 7.62 -12.22 23.78
C ALA A 439 9.03 -12.76 24.10
N LYS A 440 9.23 -14.09 23.97
CA LYS A 440 10.51 -14.76 24.21
C LYS A 440 10.68 -15.88 23.17
N PRO A 441 11.27 -15.58 21.99
CA PRO A 441 11.38 -16.55 20.90
C PRO A 441 12.11 -17.85 21.25
N ASP A 442 13.06 -17.79 22.19
CA ASP A 442 13.86 -18.94 22.64
C ASP A 442 13.20 -19.76 23.77
N ALA A 443 11.96 -19.43 24.16
CA ALA A 443 11.25 -20.14 25.20
C ALA A 443 10.97 -21.61 24.81
N THR A 444 11.17 -22.53 25.73
CA THR A 444 10.81 -23.91 25.56
C THR A 444 9.29 -24.13 25.62
N ASP A 445 8.81 -25.26 25.10
CA ASP A 445 7.38 -25.57 25.13
C ASP A 445 6.86 -25.67 26.59
N ALA A 446 7.68 -26.17 27.50
CA ALA A 446 7.34 -26.25 28.91
C ALA A 446 7.16 -24.86 29.57
N GLU A 447 7.99 -23.87 29.20
CA GLU A 447 7.84 -22.48 29.64
C GLU A 447 6.56 -21.84 29.09
N VAL A 448 6.25 -22.10 27.81
CA VAL A 448 5.02 -21.61 27.15
C VAL A 448 3.78 -22.18 27.85
N GLU A 449 3.77 -23.50 28.14
CA GLU A 449 2.66 -24.15 28.85
C GLU A 449 2.55 -23.66 30.30
N ALA A 450 3.67 -23.40 30.96
CA ALA A 450 3.67 -22.84 32.32
C ALA A 450 3.08 -21.43 32.34
N ALA A 451 3.47 -20.56 31.39
CA ALA A 451 2.91 -19.23 31.24
C ALA A 451 1.40 -19.27 30.95
N ALA A 452 0.96 -20.19 30.08
CA ALA A 452 -0.45 -20.36 29.78
C ALA A 452 -1.27 -20.84 31.00
N ARG A 453 -0.68 -21.72 31.84
CA ARG A 453 -1.31 -22.14 33.12
C ARG A 453 -1.44 -20.99 34.09
N MET A 454 -0.40 -20.19 34.27
CA MET A 454 -0.43 -19.00 35.13
C MET A 454 -1.47 -17.95 34.66
N ALA A 455 -1.66 -17.83 33.34
CA ALA A 455 -2.66 -16.95 32.74
C ALA A 455 -4.07 -17.58 32.71
N HIS A 456 -4.32 -18.74 33.29
CA HIS A 456 -5.57 -19.50 33.18
C HIS A 456 -6.01 -19.84 31.74
N ALA A 457 -5.09 -19.83 30.77
CA ALA A 457 -5.35 -20.08 29.37
C ALA A 457 -5.27 -21.59 29.01
N ASP A 458 -4.45 -22.40 29.70
CA ASP A 458 -4.17 -23.82 29.38
C ASP A 458 -5.45 -24.66 29.23
N SER A 459 -6.45 -24.42 30.07
CA SER A 459 -7.68 -25.21 30.08
C SER A 459 -8.51 -25.10 28.82
N PHE A 460 -8.60 -23.90 28.19
CA PHE A 460 -9.31 -23.75 26.94
C PHE A 460 -8.41 -24.09 25.75
N ILE A 461 -7.11 -23.80 25.81
CA ILE A 461 -6.16 -24.16 24.74
C ILE A 461 -6.20 -25.66 24.46
N ARG A 462 -6.17 -26.51 25.50
CA ARG A 462 -6.26 -27.96 25.35
C ARG A 462 -7.59 -28.48 24.76
N ARG A 463 -8.63 -27.65 24.72
CA ARG A 463 -9.92 -27.98 24.09
C ARG A 463 -9.99 -27.59 22.62
N LEU A 464 -9.02 -26.80 22.13
CA LEU A 464 -8.93 -26.50 20.71
C LEU A 464 -8.58 -27.77 19.91
N PRO A 465 -8.95 -27.87 18.64
CA PRO A 465 -8.77 -29.08 17.84
C PRO A 465 -7.35 -29.62 17.84
N GLU A 466 -6.34 -28.75 17.79
CA GLU A 466 -4.91 -29.11 17.79
C GLU A 466 -4.18 -28.59 19.05
N GLY A 467 -4.93 -28.18 20.08
CA GLY A 467 -4.37 -27.65 21.31
C GLY A 467 -3.49 -26.43 21.09
N TYR A 468 -2.25 -26.47 21.58
CA TYR A 468 -1.26 -25.39 21.42
C TYR A 468 -0.81 -25.16 19.97
N ASP A 469 -0.99 -26.12 19.08
CA ASP A 469 -0.58 -26.04 17.69
C ASP A 469 -1.72 -25.55 16.78
N THR A 470 -2.92 -25.30 17.35
CA THR A 470 -4.05 -24.70 16.64
C THR A 470 -3.65 -23.35 16.05
N VAL A 471 -3.79 -23.22 14.73
CA VAL A 471 -3.50 -21.97 14.02
C VAL A 471 -4.68 -21.01 14.18
N LEU A 472 -4.40 -19.83 14.69
CA LEU A 472 -5.36 -18.75 14.86
C LEU A 472 -5.45 -17.93 13.57
N SER A 473 -6.67 -17.60 13.14
CA SER A 473 -6.90 -16.70 12.02
C SER A 473 -7.11 -15.26 12.52
N ASP A 474 -6.80 -14.30 11.68
CA ASP A 474 -6.92 -12.85 11.98
C ASP A 474 -8.36 -12.43 12.36
N THR A 475 -9.36 -13.14 11.86
CA THR A 475 -10.78 -12.93 12.18
C THR A 475 -11.19 -13.48 13.55
N GLY A 476 -10.28 -14.13 14.29
CA GLY A 476 -10.51 -14.61 15.67
C GLY A 476 -11.69 -15.57 15.84
N GLY A 477 -12.21 -16.15 14.76
CA GLY A 477 -13.45 -16.94 14.78
C GLY A 477 -13.50 -18.14 15.72
N ALA A 478 -12.36 -18.58 16.23
CA ALA A 478 -12.27 -19.71 17.16
C ALA A 478 -12.20 -19.30 18.65
N LEU A 479 -11.91 -18.03 18.97
CA LEU A 479 -11.69 -17.57 20.34
C LEU A 479 -12.61 -16.42 20.73
N SER A 480 -13.14 -16.47 21.97
CA SER A 480 -13.85 -15.33 22.56
C SER A 480 -12.89 -14.15 22.84
N ALA A 481 -13.43 -12.94 23.06
CA ALA A 481 -12.63 -11.77 23.42
C ALA A 481 -11.80 -12.02 24.70
N GLY A 482 -12.39 -12.64 25.72
CA GLY A 482 -11.68 -13.00 26.94
C GLY A 482 -10.56 -14.05 26.74
N GLN A 483 -10.79 -15.06 25.87
CA GLN A 483 -9.76 -16.03 25.54
C GLN A 483 -8.58 -15.39 24.82
N ARG A 484 -8.83 -14.44 23.88
CA ARG A 484 -7.76 -13.66 23.24
C ARG A 484 -6.97 -12.85 24.26
N GLN A 485 -7.65 -12.23 25.21
CA GLN A 485 -7.01 -11.45 26.28
C GLN A 485 -6.13 -12.35 27.17
N LEU A 486 -6.60 -13.54 27.55
CA LEU A 486 -5.80 -14.51 28.32
C LEU A 486 -4.54 -14.95 27.56
N LEU A 487 -4.57 -15.07 26.24
CA LEU A 487 -3.37 -15.33 25.43
C LEU A 487 -2.38 -14.15 25.45
N CYS A 488 -2.88 -12.90 25.38
CA CYS A 488 -2.03 -11.72 25.51
C CYS A 488 -1.40 -11.64 26.92
N ILE A 489 -2.14 -12.02 27.97
CA ILE A 489 -1.63 -12.13 29.34
C ILE A 489 -0.55 -13.23 29.42
N ALA A 490 -0.80 -14.42 28.85
CA ALA A 490 0.18 -15.51 28.82
C ALA A 490 1.50 -15.09 28.13
N ARG A 491 1.41 -14.27 27.08
CA ARG A 491 2.57 -13.67 26.40
C ARG A 491 3.42 -12.83 27.36
N VAL A 492 2.79 -11.99 28.17
CA VAL A 492 3.50 -11.16 29.17
C VAL A 492 4.03 -12.02 30.32
N MET A 493 3.28 -13.01 30.77
CA MET A 493 3.70 -13.94 31.83
C MET A 493 4.93 -14.79 31.47
N LEU A 494 5.17 -15.01 30.16
CA LEU A 494 6.36 -15.72 29.70
C LEU A 494 7.67 -14.95 29.97
N CYS A 495 7.60 -13.60 29.98
CA CYS A 495 8.77 -12.74 30.22
C CYS A 495 8.80 -12.14 31.62
N LEU A 496 7.65 -11.85 32.21
CA LEU A 496 7.44 -11.22 33.51
C LEU A 496 8.41 -10.06 33.80
N PRO A 497 8.37 -8.97 33.03
CA PRO A 497 9.27 -7.84 33.23
C PRO A 497 8.96 -7.10 34.53
N PRO A 498 9.89 -6.22 35.04
CA PRO A 498 9.73 -5.53 36.32
C PRO A 498 8.62 -4.48 36.33
N MET A 499 8.19 -4.00 35.16
CA MET A 499 7.13 -3.00 35.03
C MET A 499 6.01 -3.49 34.13
N LEU A 500 4.79 -3.12 34.43
CA LEU A 500 3.58 -3.52 33.70
C LEU A 500 2.73 -2.31 33.30
N ILE A 501 2.12 -2.42 32.14
CA ILE A 501 1.08 -1.51 31.64
C ILE A 501 -0.13 -2.36 31.27
N LEU A 502 -1.24 -2.12 31.97
CA LEU A 502 -2.46 -2.91 31.83
C LEU A 502 -3.63 -1.98 31.46
N ASP A 503 -4.36 -2.32 30.41
CA ASP A 503 -5.58 -1.61 30.02
C ASP A 503 -6.80 -2.53 30.23
N GLU A 504 -7.67 -2.18 31.19
CA GLU A 504 -8.77 -3.01 31.71
C GLU A 504 -10.09 -2.82 30.96
N ALA A 505 -10.16 -2.79 29.67
CA ALA A 505 -11.45 -2.79 29.01
C ALA A 505 -12.02 -4.19 28.80
N THR A 506 -13.00 -4.58 29.63
CA THR A 506 -13.61 -5.93 29.63
C THR A 506 -15.13 -5.92 29.43
N SER A 507 -15.70 -4.89 28.83
CA SER A 507 -17.14 -4.67 28.70
C SER A 507 -17.92 -5.77 27.92
N SER A 508 -17.23 -6.76 27.34
CA SER A 508 -17.83 -7.80 26.48
C SER A 508 -17.40 -9.22 26.85
N ILE A 509 -16.97 -9.45 28.12
CA ILE A 509 -16.43 -10.73 28.57
C ILE A 509 -17.37 -11.38 29.57
N ASP A 510 -17.54 -12.71 29.49
CA ASP A 510 -18.34 -13.45 30.47
C ASP A 510 -17.70 -13.44 31.87
N THR A 511 -18.51 -13.47 32.91
CA THR A 511 -18.10 -13.30 34.33
C THR A 511 -17.03 -14.31 34.77
N ARG A 512 -17.07 -15.54 34.24
CA ARG A 512 -16.08 -16.56 34.59
C ARG A 512 -14.71 -16.27 34.02
N THR A 513 -14.65 -15.94 32.73
CA THR A 513 -13.40 -15.56 32.05
C THR A 513 -12.85 -14.27 32.64
N GLU A 514 -13.75 -13.34 33.00
CA GLU A 514 -13.40 -12.11 33.70
C GLU A 514 -12.67 -12.36 35.03
N ALA A 515 -13.19 -13.28 35.86
CA ALA A 515 -12.51 -13.68 37.11
C ALA A 515 -11.11 -14.26 36.87
N HIS A 516 -10.93 -15.06 35.81
CA HIS A 516 -9.61 -15.60 35.45
C HIS A 516 -8.64 -14.49 34.99
N ILE A 517 -9.12 -13.52 34.22
CA ILE A 517 -8.31 -12.36 33.80
C ILE A 517 -7.85 -11.56 35.01
N GLN A 518 -8.76 -11.30 35.98
CA GLN A 518 -8.42 -10.59 37.19
C GLN A 518 -7.36 -11.33 38.03
N GLN A 519 -7.54 -12.62 38.25
CA GLN A 519 -6.56 -13.44 38.97
C GLN A 519 -5.20 -13.43 38.25
N ALA A 520 -5.19 -13.47 36.94
CA ALA A 520 -3.97 -13.40 36.15
C ALA A 520 -3.30 -12.04 36.29
N PHE A 521 -4.04 -10.94 36.27
CA PHE A 521 -3.52 -9.59 36.51
C PHE A 521 -2.94 -9.44 37.91
N ASP A 522 -3.65 -9.92 38.95
CA ASP A 522 -3.16 -9.87 40.32
C ASP A 522 -1.84 -10.63 40.48
N THR A 523 -1.74 -11.81 39.85
CA THR A 523 -0.51 -12.62 39.84
C THR A 523 0.64 -11.87 39.14
N MET A 524 0.37 -11.23 38.00
CA MET A 524 1.39 -10.46 37.28
C MET A 524 1.89 -9.25 38.07
N MET A 525 1.00 -8.53 38.73
CA MET A 525 1.30 -7.28 39.44
C MET A 525 2.11 -7.51 40.73
N GLN A 526 2.12 -8.71 41.29
CA GLN A 526 2.83 -8.98 42.55
C GLN A 526 4.31 -8.62 42.49
N GLY A 527 4.73 -7.63 43.31
CA GLY A 527 6.12 -7.16 43.42
C GLY A 527 6.61 -6.36 42.21
N ARG A 528 5.73 -5.93 41.32
CA ARG A 528 6.08 -5.16 40.11
C ARG A 528 5.40 -3.82 40.07
N THR A 529 6.11 -2.84 39.51
CA THR A 529 5.52 -1.52 39.26
C THR A 529 4.49 -1.62 38.14
N SER A 530 3.23 -1.29 38.43
CA SER A 530 2.14 -1.53 37.50
C SER A 530 1.33 -0.24 37.27
N PHE A 531 1.19 0.15 36.01
CA PHE A 531 0.30 1.24 35.56
C PHE A 531 -0.95 0.61 34.98
N VAL A 532 -2.09 0.84 35.62
CA VAL A 532 -3.36 0.23 35.23
C VAL A 532 -4.34 1.34 34.82
N VAL A 533 -4.80 1.33 33.57
CA VAL A 533 -5.96 2.14 33.16
C VAL A 533 -7.19 1.44 33.71
N ALA A 534 -7.64 1.90 34.87
CA ALA A 534 -8.64 1.20 35.63
C ALA A 534 -10.05 1.61 35.19
N HIS A 535 -10.83 0.62 34.81
CA HIS A 535 -12.27 0.72 34.54
C HIS A 535 -13.10 -0.06 35.57
N ARG A 536 -12.44 -0.66 36.58
CA ARG A 536 -13.06 -1.48 37.61
C ARG A 536 -12.81 -0.94 39.00
N LEU A 537 -13.84 -1.04 39.83
CA LEU A 537 -13.76 -0.60 41.20
C LEU A 537 -12.73 -1.38 42.04
N SER A 538 -12.63 -2.71 41.86
CA SER A 538 -11.67 -3.54 42.58
C SER A 538 -10.22 -3.08 42.35
N THR A 539 -9.85 -2.88 41.11
CA THR A 539 -8.49 -2.43 40.72
C THR A 539 -8.17 -1.04 41.27
N ILE A 540 -9.15 -0.13 41.25
CA ILE A 540 -8.97 1.22 41.80
C ILE A 540 -8.76 1.16 43.32
N ARG A 541 -9.52 0.34 44.04
CA ARG A 541 -9.43 0.24 45.51
C ARG A 541 -8.13 -0.38 46.01
N GLU A 542 -7.59 -1.32 45.24
CA GLU A 542 -6.35 -2.02 45.59
C GLU A 542 -5.06 -1.28 45.15
N ALA A 543 -5.20 -0.17 44.46
CA ALA A 543 -4.07 0.62 44.01
C ALA A 543 -3.39 1.36 45.18
N ASP A 544 -2.03 1.37 45.18
CA ASP A 544 -1.25 2.13 46.13
C ASP A 544 -1.41 3.64 45.90
N VAL A 545 -1.55 4.01 44.62
CA VAL A 545 -1.74 5.39 44.19
C VAL A 545 -2.77 5.44 43.07
N ILE A 546 -3.75 6.31 43.21
CA ILE A 546 -4.72 6.63 42.17
C ILE A 546 -4.32 7.97 41.58
N LEU A 547 -4.16 8.02 40.26
CA LEU A 547 -3.94 9.25 39.49
C LEU A 547 -5.27 9.63 38.82
N VAL A 548 -5.84 10.74 39.25
CA VAL A 548 -7.08 11.26 38.67
C VAL A 548 -6.72 12.28 37.61
N MET A 549 -6.96 11.92 36.36
CA MET A 549 -6.66 12.76 35.21
C MET A 549 -7.91 13.46 34.69
N LYS A 550 -7.76 14.75 34.41
CA LYS A 550 -8.77 15.56 33.72
C LYS A 550 -8.07 16.58 32.85
N ASP A 551 -8.53 16.70 31.61
CA ASP A 551 -8.00 17.68 30.63
C ASP A 551 -6.45 17.70 30.56
N GLY A 552 -5.83 16.50 30.59
CA GLY A 552 -4.39 16.33 30.49
C GLY A 552 -3.56 16.58 31.76
N HIS A 553 -4.21 16.92 32.88
CA HIS A 553 -3.56 17.19 34.17
C HIS A 553 -3.89 16.11 35.19
N ILE A 554 -2.97 15.84 36.10
CA ILE A 554 -3.26 15.13 37.34
C ILE A 554 -3.89 16.15 38.30
N ILE A 555 -5.20 16.06 38.49
CA ILE A 555 -5.95 16.98 39.37
C ILE A 555 -6.00 16.50 40.82
N GLU A 556 -5.96 15.19 41.03
CA GLU A 556 -5.92 14.57 42.35
C GLU A 556 -5.00 13.34 42.31
N GLN A 557 -4.30 13.11 43.43
CA GLN A 557 -3.46 11.94 43.64
C GLN A 557 -3.54 11.48 45.08
N GLY A 558 -3.62 10.18 45.31
CA GLY A 558 -3.68 9.61 46.66
C GLY A 558 -4.22 8.18 46.69
N ARG A 559 -4.52 7.67 47.88
CA ARG A 559 -5.18 6.39 48.07
C ARG A 559 -6.69 6.56 47.95
N HIS A 560 -7.40 5.47 47.74
CA HIS A 560 -8.86 5.42 47.58
C HIS A 560 -9.57 6.15 48.70
N GLU A 561 -9.28 5.80 49.98
CA GLU A 561 -9.90 6.37 51.13
C GLU A 561 -9.63 7.87 51.30
N ASP A 562 -8.37 8.27 51.04
CA ASP A 562 -7.97 9.69 51.15
C ASP A 562 -8.67 10.56 50.11
N LEU A 563 -8.84 10.04 48.87
CA LEU A 563 -9.51 10.76 47.79
C LEU A 563 -11.02 10.85 47.97
N LEU A 564 -11.64 9.82 48.52
CA LEU A 564 -13.05 9.87 48.90
C LEU A 564 -13.31 10.88 50.02
N ALA A 565 -12.43 10.92 51.03
CA ALA A 565 -12.54 11.87 52.15
C ALA A 565 -12.42 13.33 51.71
N LYS A 566 -11.69 13.61 50.62
CA LYS A 566 -11.56 14.95 50.03
C LYS A 566 -12.82 15.44 49.34
N ASN A 567 -13.77 14.56 49.05
CA ASN A 567 -15.03 14.85 48.36
C ASN A 567 -14.87 15.65 47.06
N GLY A 568 -13.78 15.37 46.34
CA GLY A 568 -13.35 16.05 45.13
C GLY A 568 -13.88 15.42 43.83
N PHE A 569 -13.14 15.61 42.74
CA PHE A 569 -13.53 15.07 41.43
C PHE A 569 -13.53 13.52 41.42
N TYR A 570 -12.58 12.89 42.14
CA TYR A 570 -12.56 11.44 42.29
C TYR A 570 -13.81 10.91 42.98
N ALA A 571 -14.22 11.51 44.07
CA ALA A 571 -15.44 11.10 44.80
C ALA A 571 -16.68 11.21 43.90
N ASN A 572 -16.83 12.31 43.16
CA ASN A 572 -17.92 12.50 42.20
C ASN A 572 -17.88 11.44 41.08
N LEU A 573 -16.70 11.13 40.52
CA LEU A 573 -16.54 10.10 39.51
C LEU A 573 -16.91 8.72 40.07
N TYR A 574 -16.45 8.41 41.27
CA TYR A 574 -16.74 7.17 41.97
C TYR A 574 -18.26 6.96 42.18
N TYR A 575 -18.93 7.94 42.78
CA TYR A 575 -20.37 7.83 43.02
C TYR A 575 -21.20 7.76 41.74
N SER A 576 -20.78 8.47 40.69
CA SER A 576 -21.50 8.44 39.41
C SER A 576 -21.32 7.16 38.62
N GLN A 577 -20.19 6.45 38.76
CA GLN A 577 -19.89 5.25 37.98
C GLN A 577 -20.15 3.92 38.73
N PHE A 578 -20.10 3.92 40.04
CA PHE A 578 -20.08 2.69 40.84
C PHE A 578 -21.15 2.60 41.94
N GLU A 579 -21.83 3.67 42.27
CA GLU A 579 -22.93 3.70 43.26
C GLU A 579 -24.24 4.29 42.70
N GLY A 580 -24.28 4.56 41.36
CA GLY A 580 -25.49 5.09 40.68
C GLY A 580 -26.44 4.01 40.20
#